data_b6a832c8f16067f6eac7b258031488c5
#
_entry.id   b6a832c8f16067f6eac7b258031488c5
#
_cell.length_a   1.000
_cell.length_b   1.000
_cell.length_c   1.000
_cell.angle_alpha   90.00
_cell.angle_beta   90.00
_cell.angle_gamma   90.00
#
_symmetry.space_group_name_H-M   'P 1'
#
loop_
_entity.id
_entity.type
_entity.pdbx_description
1 polymer ?
#
loop_
_entity_poly.entity_id
_entity_poly.type
_entity_poly.pdbx_seq_one_letter_code
_entity_poly.pdbx_strand_id
1 'polypeptide(L)'
;SSAASDVYKRQDIKKMSKDTLTHQLTETIEELSSAESLKGLFHQHRDGNPLPSGKALEEIISLSRSILFPGYFGNSSVNISTIKYHIGVRVEKLYEMLSEQILAGLCFANDCETETQAELQHQRAKAGVIAAKAIMEFPRLRKILATDVEAAYEGDPAAMSHGEIISCYPVIKAITNYRIAHVLHELGVPLIPRMMTELAHSETGIDINPEATIGKHFTIDHGTGVVIGATCIIGDNVKLYQGVTLGAKSFPLDK
;
A
#
# COMPACT_ATOMS: atom_id res chain seq x y z
N SER A 1 -9.88 -12.23 42.27
CA SER A 1 -8.86 -13.32 42.07
C SER A 1 -7.81 -12.99 41.02
N SER A 2 -8.01 -12.01 40.12
CA SER A 2 -6.99 -11.65 39.11
C SER A 2 -5.81 -10.83 39.68
N ALA A 3 -6.07 -9.92 40.61
CA ALA A 3 -5.02 -9.07 41.19
C ALA A 3 -3.98 -9.86 42.02
N ALA A 4 -4.37 -10.95 42.68
CA ALA A 4 -3.44 -11.82 43.41
C ALA A 4 -2.49 -12.59 42.47
N SER A 5 -2.98 -13.04 41.28
CA SER A 5 -2.18 -13.68 40.26
C SER A 5 -1.10 -12.74 39.66
N ASP A 6 -1.42 -11.46 39.49
CA ASP A 6 -0.49 -10.48 38.93
C ASP A 6 0.59 -10.05 39.95
N VAL A 7 0.29 -10.08 41.24
CA VAL A 7 1.27 -9.82 42.34
C VAL A 7 2.26 -10.99 42.45
N TYR A 8 1.79 -12.24 42.32
CA TYR A 8 2.66 -13.42 42.30
C TYR A 8 3.61 -13.43 41.09
N LYS A 9 3.13 -13.14 39.92
CA LYS A 9 3.97 -13.03 38.70
C LYS A 9 5.04 -11.94 38.83
N ARG A 10 4.73 -10.80 39.44
CA ARG A 10 5.72 -9.72 39.70
C ARG A 10 6.78 -10.07 40.73
N GLN A 11 6.49 -10.96 41.70
CA GLN A 11 7.46 -11.41 42.72
C GLN A 11 8.44 -12.47 42.14
N ASP A 12 8.00 -13.29 41.23
CA ASP A 12 8.87 -14.27 40.55
C ASP A 12 9.92 -13.61 39.64
N ILE A 13 9.58 -12.52 38.97
CA ILE A 13 10.53 -11.75 38.11
C ILE A 13 11.66 -11.13 38.96
N LYS A 14 11.40 -10.72 40.21
CA LYS A 14 12.42 -10.13 41.12
C LYS A 14 13.40 -11.15 41.71
N LYS A 15 13.14 -12.45 41.60
CA LYS A 15 13.96 -13.52 42.16
C LYS A 15 14.77 -14.34 41.14
N MET A 16 14.57 -14.09 39.83
CA MET A 16 15.33 -14.80 38.80
C MET A 16 16.77 -14.34 38.78
N SER A 17 17.72 -15.29 38.86
CA SER A 17 19.13 -14.99 38.66
C SER A 17 19.39 -14.62 37.20
N LYS A 18 20.45 -13.85 36.93
CA LYS A 18 20.85 -13.47 35.56
C LYS A 18 21.11 -14.71 34.71
N ASP A 19 21.66 -15.77 35.30
CA ASP A 19 21.95 -17.03 34.61
C ASP A 19 20.67 -17.78 34.23
N THR A 20 19.65 -17.79 35.06
CA THR A 20 18.34 -18.40 34.77
C THR A 20 17.64 -17.67 33.64
N LEU A 21 17.71 -16.34 33.62
CA LEU A 21 17.15 -15.52 32.53
C LEU A 21 17.86 -15.78 31.20
N THR A 22 19.18 -15.87 31.22
CA THR A 22 20.00 -16.17 30.02
C THR A 22 19.65 -17.56 29.47
N HIS A 23 19.51 -18.56 30.31
CA HIS A 23 19.12 -19.91 29.90
C HIS A 23 17.74 -19.93 29.25
N GLN A 24 16.73 -19.29 29.87
CA GLN A 24 15.39 -19.22 29.29
C GLN A 24 15.32 -18.47 27.96
N LEU A 25 16.11 -17.39 27.80
CA LEU A 25 16.21 -16.69 26.52
C LEU A 25 16.85 -17.57 25.46
N THR A 26 17.87 -18.36 25.81
CA THR A 26 18.49 -19.31 24.87
C THR A 26 17.50 -20.39 24.42
N GLU A 27 16.77 -21.00 25.34
CA GLU A 27 15.70 -21.96 25.00
C GLU A 27 14.64 -21.33 24.11
N THR A 28 14.21 -20.11 24.41
CA THR A 28 13.24 -19.36 23.58
C THR A 28 13.77 -19.11 22.17
N ILE A 29 15.05 -18.78 22.02
CA ILE A 29 15.69 -18.59 20.70
C ILE A 29 15.71 -19.90 19.92
N GLU A 30 16.10 -21.02 20.57
CA GLU A 30 16.13 -22.34 19.95
C GLU A 30 14.73 -22.76 19.48
N GLU A 31 13.70 -22.56 20.31
CA GLU A 31 12.31 -22.88 19.95
C GLU A 31 11.83 -22.01 18.79
N LEU A 32 12.03 -20.68 18.82
CA LEU A 32 11.65 -19.75 17.76
C LEU A 32 12.37 -20.01 16.43
N SER A 33 13.60 -20.53 16.48
CA SER A 33 14.41 -20.85 15.29
C SER A 33 14.22 -22.28 14.77
N SER A 34 13.41 -23.09 15.44
CA SER A 34 13.14 -24.46 15.02
C SER A 34 12.37 -24.53 13.69
N ALA A 35 12.66 -25.53 12.85
CA ALA A 35 11.98 -25.72 11.57
C ALA A 35 10.45 -25.86 11.72
N GLU A 36 9.98 -26.42 12.83
CA GLU A 36 8.56 -26.54 13.12
C GLU A 36 7.91 -25.20 13.42
N SER A 37 8.57 -24.37 14.24
CA SER A 37 8.10 -23.01 14.57
C SER A 37 8.06 -22.08 13.35
N LEU A 38 9.00 -22.25 12.42
CA LEU A 38 9.13 -21.43 11.21
C LEU A 38 8.22 -21.87 10.06
N LYS A 39 7.57 -23.05 10.16
CA LYS A 39 6.78 -23.63 9.07
C LYS A 39 5.64 -22.71 8.63
N GLY A 40 5.68 -22.27 7.36
CA GLY A 40 4.69 -21.37 6.76
C GLY A 40 4.77 -19.90 7.21
N LEU A 41 5.73 -19.56 8.10
CA LEU A 41 5.93 -18.21 8.63
C LEU A 41 7.29 -17.62 8.25
N PHE A 42 8.17 -18.40 7.66
CA PHE A 42 9.51 -17.99 7.25
C PHE A 42 9.58 -17.85 5.73
N HIS A 43 10.07 -16.71 5.27
CA HIS A 43 10.43 -16.48 3.87
C HIS A 43 11.95 -16.34 3.79
N GLN A 44 12.58 -17.27 3.06
CA GLN A 44 14.02 -17.25 2.86
C GLN A 44 14.38 -16.13 1.89
N HIS A 45 15.16 -15.17 2.35
CA HIS A 45 15.64 -14.08 1.54
C HIS A 45 17.05 -14.36 1.02
N ARG A 46 17.28 -14.03 -0.25
CA ARG A 46 18.60 -14.14 -0.86
C ARG A 46 19.38 -12.85 -0.67
N ASP A 47 20.65 -12.96 -0.30
CA ASP A 47 21.57 -11.83 -0.23
C ASP A 47 21.62 -11.08 -1.58
N GLY A 48 21.31 -9.78 -1.54
CA GLY A 48 21.31 -8.90 -2.71
C GLY A 48 19.96 -8.72 -3.41
N ASN A 49 18.90 -9.50 -3.07
CA ASN A 49 17.55 -9.24 -3.58
C ASN A 49 16.84 -8.21 -2.70
N PRO A 50 16.15 -7.22 -3.28
CA PRO A 50 15.37 -6.28 -2.49
C PRO A 50 14.13 -6.95 -1.90
N LEU A 51 13.73 -6.54 -0.68
CA LEU A 51 12.46 -6.92 -0.06
C LEU A 51 11.42 -5.82 -0.26
N PRO A 52 10.14 -6.19 -0.44
CA PRO A 52 9.04 -5.22 -0.40
C PRO A 52 9.06 -4.44 0.93
N SER A 53 9.05 -3.13 0.85
CA SER A 53 9.17 -2.23 1.99
C SER A 53 7.95 -1.32 2.13
N GLY A 54 7.17 -1.50 3.20
CA GLY A 54 6.03 -0.62 3.51
C GLY A 54 6.45 0.85 3.59
N LYS A 55 7.58 1.15 4.22
CA LYS A 55 8.11 2.51 4.33
C LYS A 55 8.48 3.13 2.96
N ALA A 56 9.09 2.34 2.07
CA ALA A 56 9.37 2.81 0.71
C ALA A 56 8.08 3.06 -0.08
N LEU A 57 7.05 2.22 0.11
CA LEU A 57 5.75 2.40 -0.52
C LEU A 57 5.00 3.64 0.00
N GLU A 58 5.10 3.97 1.29
CA GLU A 58 4.58 5.24 1.83
C GLU A 58 5.22 6.45 1.14
N GLU A 59 6.54 6.42 0.91
CA GLU A 59 7.24 7.50 0.20
C GLU A 59 6.84 7.56 -1.28
N ILE A 60 6.70 6.42 -1.95
CA ILE A 60 6.20 6.31 -3.33
C ILE A 60 4.80 6.92 -3.45
N ILE A 61 3.89 6.60 -2.52
CA ILE A 61 2.54 7.18 -2.48
C ILE A 61 2.60 8.70 -2.26
N SER A 62 3.41 9.16 -1.33
CA SER A 62 3.58 10.58 -1.05
C SER A 62 4.10 11.36 -2.28
N LEU A 63 5.12 10.82 -2.97
CA LEU A 63 5.62 11.38 -4.23
C LEU A 63 4.54 11.38 -5.32
N SER A 64 3.82 10.29 -5.47
CA SER A 64 2.75 10.14 -6.45
C SER A 64 1.63 11.17 -6.22
N ARG A 65 1.17 11.33 -4.98
CA ARG A 65 0.18 12.35 -4.60
C ARG A 65 0.68 13.76 -4.91
N SER A 66 1.96 14.06 -4.64
CA SER A 66 2.57 15.36 -4.91
C SER A 66 2.73 15.67 -6.40
N ILE A 67 2.82 14.63 -7.25
CA ILE A 67 2.81 14.76 -8.71
C ILE A 67 1.38 14.94 -9.22
N LEU A 68 0.43 14.14 -8.73
CA LEU A 68 -0.97 14.14 -9.19
C LEU A 68 -1.73 15.40 -8.74
N PHE A 69 -1.46 15.90 -7.54
CA PHE A 69 -2.07 17.07 -6.94
C PHE A 69 -1.00 18.10 -6.50
N PRO A 70 -0.31 18.74 -7.44
CA PRO A 70 0.80 19.65 -7.12
C PRO A 70 0.30 20.86 -6.30
N GLY A 71 1.02 21.16 -5.22
CA GLY A 71 0.67 22.24 -4.30
C GLY A 71 -0.22 21.82 -3.12
N TYR A 72 -0.90 20.67 -3.19
CA TYR A 72 -1.68 20.12 -2.08
C TYR A 72 -0.88 19.16 -1.21
N PHE A 73 0.05 18.43 -1.81
CA PHE A 73 0.91 17.47 -1.11
C PHE A 73 2.38 17.84 -1.29
N GLY A 74 3.19 17.58 -0.24
CA GLY A 74 4.62 17.90 -0.21
C GLY A 74 4.93 19.27 0.40
N ASN A 75 6.22 19.52 0.66
CA ASN A 75 6.71 20.66 1.45
C ASN A 75 7.25 21.82 0.61
N SER A 76 6.90 21.96 -0.66
CA SER A 76 7.48 22.99 -1.52
C SER A 76 6.44 23.98 -2.03
N SER A 77 6.80 25.25 -2.01
CA SER A 77 6.05 26.28 -2.75
C SER A 77 6.17 25.99 -4.25
N VAL A 78 5.07 25.64 -4.87
CA VAL A 78 4.98 25.36 -6.31
C VAL A 78 4.27 26.52 -6.98
N ASN A 79 4.86 27.07 -8.04
CA ASN A 79 4.22 28.05 -8.90
C ASN A 79 4.27 27.64 -10.36
N ILE A 80 3.50 28.29 -11.21
CA ILE A 80 3.34 27.90 -12.61
C ILE A 80 4.66 27.88 -13.40
N SER A 81 5.62 28.73 -13.04
CA SER A 81 6.92 28.83 -13.72
C SER A 81 7.88 27.70 -13.32
N THR A 82 7.74 27.16 -12.11
CA THR A 82 8.64 26.13 -11.56
C THR A 82 8.04 24.72 -11.58
N ILE A 83 6.75 24.57 -11.81
CA ILE A 83 6.03 23.30 -11.69
C ILE A 83 6.63 22.18 -12.55
N LYS A 84 7.11 22.49 -13.77
CA LYS A 84 7.75 21.52 -14.66
C LYS A 84 8.98 20.90 -14.02
N TYR A 85 9.81 21.69 -13.38
CA TYR A 85 11.03 21.19 -12.70
C TYR A 85 10.68 20.37 -11.45
N HIS A 86 9.70 20.84 -10.69
CA HIS A 86 9.20 20.11 -9.51
C HIS A 86 8.64 18.73 -9.87
N ILE A 87 7.87 18.64 -10.95
CA ILE A 87 7.36 17.35 -11.45
C ILE A 87 8.51 16.50 -11.96
N GLY A 88 9.46 17.06 -12.72
CA GLY A 88 10.59 16.32 -13.30
C GLY A 88 11.42 15.60 -12.23
N VAL A 89 11.86 16.32 -11.21
CA VAL A 89 12.66 15.75 -10.10
C VAL A 89 11.88 14.65 -9.35
N ARG A 90 10.58 14.86 -9.13
CA ARG A 90 9.75 13.86 -8.44
C ARG A 90 9.49 12.62 -9.28
N VAL A 91 9.30 12.78 -10.58
CA VAL A 91 9.12 11.66 -11.52
C VAL A 91 10.40 10.81 -11.59
N GLU A 92 11.58 11.43 -11.63
CA GLU A 92 12.86 10.73 -11.62
C GLU A 92 13.00 9.89 -10.33
N LYS A 93 12.82 10.51 -9.16
CA LYS A 93 12.87 9.81 -7.88
C LYS A 93 11.82 8.70 -7.77
N LEU A 94 10.59 8.97 -8.23
CA LEU A 94 9.51 7.99 -8.25
C LEU A 94 9.87 6.78 -9.11
N TYR A 95 10.47 7.01 -10.28
CA TYR A 95 10.90 5.94 -11.18
C TYR A 95 11.93 5.01 -10.52
N GLU A 96 12.94 5.58 -9.85
CA GLU A 96 13.97 4.82 -9.14
C GLU A 96 13.35 3.95 -8.04
N MET A 97 12.59 4.57 -7.14
CA MET A 97 11.99 3.88 -5.99
C MET A 97 10.96 2.84 -6.42
N LEU A 98 10.12 3.16 -7.40
CA LEU A 98 9.10 2.26 -7.90
C LEU A 98 9.71 1.06 -8.62
N SER A 99 10.79 1.27 -9.40
CA SER A 99 11.54 0.18 -10.04
C SER A 99 12.09 -0.81 -9.02
N GLU A 100 12.65 -0.32 -7.91
CA GLU A 100 13.17 -1.17 -6.83
C GLU A 100 12.05 -1.96 -6.13
N GLN A 101 10.92 -1.33 -5.83
CA GLN A 101 9.80 -2.03 -5.18
C GLN A 101 9.10 -3.03 -6.11
N ILE A 102 9.00 -2.73 -7.41
CA ILE A 102 8.50 -3.69 -8.40
C ILE A 102 9.46 -4.89 -8.49
N LEU A 103 10.78 -4.66 -8.54
CA LEU A 103 11.77 -5.73 -8.49
C LEU A 103 11.60 -6.59 -7.23
N ALA A 104 11.44 -5.95 -6.07
CA ALA A 104 11.21 -6.64 -4.81
C ALA A 104 9.95 -7.53 -4.85
N GLY A 105 8.85 -7.03 -5.43
CA GLY A 105 7.63 -7.81 -5.62
C GLY A 105 7.82 -9.00 -6.58
N LEU A 106 8.52 -8.80 -7.69
CA LEU A 106 8.82 -9.86 -8.65
C LEU A 106 9.71 -10.95 -8.02
N CYS A 107 10.75 -10.58 -7.28
CA CYS A 107 11.62 -11.51 -6.56
C CYS A 107 10.84 -12.28 -5.46
N PHE A 108 9.96 -11.59 -4.74
CA PHE A 108 9.15 -12.20 -3.69
C PHE A 108 8.20 -13.30 -4.22
N ALA A 109 7.61 -13.09 -5.40
CA ALA A 109 6.64 -14.03 -5.97
C ALA A 109 7.27 -15.25 -6.66
N ASN A 110 8.54 -15.17 -7.04
CA ASN A 110 9.17 -16.22 -7.88
C ASN A 110 10.00 -17.24 -7.08
N ASP A 111 9.89 -17.32 -5.75
CA ASP A 111 10.72 -18.24 -4.94
C ASP A 111 12.15 -18.36 -5.50
N CYS A 112 12.90 -17.27 -5.45
CA CYS A 112 14.17 -17.08 -6.20
C CYS A 112 15.32 -17.99 -5.73
N GLU A 113 15.08 -19.25 -5.45
CA GLU A 113 16.12 -20.20 -5.00
C GLU A 113 17.21 -20.45 -6.06
N THR A 114 16.94 -20.15 -7.33
CA THR A 114 17.80 -20.55 -8.46
C THR A 114 18.24 -19.42 -9.40
N GLU A 115 17.89 -18.16 -9.15
CA GLU A 115 18.21 -17.07 -10.09
C GLU A 115 19.71 -16.79 -10.18
N THR A 116 20.21 -16.81 -11.40
CA THR A 116 21.57 -16.37 -11.73
C THR A 116 21.65 -14.85 -11.72
N GLN A 117 22.87 -14.31 -11.69
CA GLN A 117 23.10 -12.85 -11.86
C GLN A 117 22.47 -12.29 -13.14
N ALA A 118 22.41 -13.10 -14.21
CA ALA A 118 21.82 -12.70 -15.48
C ALA A 118 20.28 -12.59 -15.39
N GLU A 119 19.63 -13.50 -14.66
CA GLU A 119 18.19 -13.47 -14.40
C GLU A 119 17.80 -12.28 -13.54
N LEU A 120 18.56 -11.97 -12.49
CA LEU A 120 18.34 -10.78 -11.67
C LEU A 120 18.48 -9.49 -12.49
N GLN A 121 19.44 -9.40 -13.40
CA GLN A 121 19.57 -8.26 -14.32
C GLN A 121 18.37 -8.16 -15.27
N HIS A 122 17.85 -9.28 -15.75
CA HIS A 122 16.64 -9.31 -16.57
C HIS A 122 15.41 -8.83 -15.78
N GLN A 123 15.23 -9.30 -14.54
CA GLN A 123 14.13 -8.86 -13.67
C GLN A 123 14.24 -7.37 -13.34
N ARG A 124 15.44 -6.87 -13.12
CA ARG A 124 15.68 -5.43 -12.89
C ARG A 124 15.30 -4.59 -14.11
N ALA A 125 15.69 -5.02 -15.31
CA ALA A 125 15.30 -4.35 -16.55
C ALA A 125 13.77 -4.37 -16.74
N LYS A 126 13.12 -5.51 -16.50
CA LYS A 126 11.67 -5.67 -16.54
C LYS A 126 10.98 -4.73 -15.55
N ALA A 127 11.46 -4.67 -14.31
CA ALA A 127 10.91 -3.78 -13.28
C ALA A 127 10.99 -2.29 -13.71
N GLY A 128 12.11 -1.86 -14.29
CA GLY A 128 12.24 -0.50 -14.83
C GLY A 128 11.26 -0.18 -15.95
N VAL A 129 11.03 -1.13 -16.86
CA VAL A 129 10.04 -0.96 -17.92
C VAL A 129 8.62 -0.85 -17.35
N ILE A 130 8.27 -1.66 -16.36
CA ILE A 130 6.96 -1.61 -15.71
C ILE A 130 6.77 -0.27 -14.97
N ALA A 131 7.79 0.18 -14.22
CA ALA A 131 7.76 1.46 -13.52
C ALA A 131 7.54 2.64 -14.50
N ALA A 132 8.27 2.65 -15.62
CA ALA A 132 8.08 3.66 -16.65
C ALA A 132 6.65 3.65 -17.20
N LYS A 133 6.11 2.48 -17.56
CA LYS A 133 4.73 2.34 -18.05
C LYS A 133 3.71 2.84 -17.02
N ALA A 134 3.87 2.50 -15.74
CA ALA A 134 2.99 2.96 -14.68
C ALA A 134 3.01 4.48 -14.54
N ILE A 135 4.19 5.11 -14.60
CA ILE A 135 4.33 6.57 -14.53
C ILE A 135 3.73 7.25 -15.77
N MET A 136 3.84 6.65 -16.94
CA MET A 136 3.22 7.16 -18.18
C MET A 136 1.68 7.22 -18.10
N GLU A 137 1.03 6.46 -17.21
CA GLU A 137 -0.40 6.53 -16.94
C GLU A 137 -0.80 7.73 -16.05
N PHE A 138 0.13 8.39 -15.38
CA PHE A 138 -0.19 9.49 -14.46
C PHE A 138 -0.98 10.65 -15.08
N PRO A 139 -0.75 11.07 -16.33
CA PRO A 139 -1.60 12.09 -16.97
C PRO A 139 -3.07 11.64 -17.09
N ARG A 140 -3.32 10.34 -17.39
CA ARG A 140 -4.66 9.77 -17.43
C ARG A 140 -5.27 9.68 -16.03
N LEU A 141 -4.49 9.18 -15.06
CA LEU A 141 -4.92 9.08 -13.66
C LEU A 141 -5.30 10.45 -13.10
N ARG A 142 -4.53 11.50 -13.37
CA ARG A 142 -4.87 12.87 -12.93
C ARG A 142 -6.22 13.33 -13.47
N LYS A 143 -6.53 13.03 -14.73
CA LYS A 143 -7.82 13.38 -15.34
C LYS A 143 -8.98 12.65 -14.66
N ILE A 144 -8.82 11.35 -14.36
CA ILE A 144 -9.85 10.57 -13.66
C ILE A 144 -10.01 11.08 -12.22
N LEU A 145 -8.91 11.28 -11.50
CA LEU A 145 -8.94 11.81 -10.13
C LEU A 145 -9.58 13.21 -10.05
N ALA A 146 -9.44 14.04 -11.08
CA ALA A 146 -10.15 15.31 -11.15
C ALA A 146 -11.67 15.10 -11.18
N THR A 147 -12.17 14.06 -11.87
CA THR A 147 -13.60 13.73 -11.85
C THR A 147 -14.04 13.14 -10.51
N ASP A 148 -13.17 12.43 -9.80
CA ASP A 148 -13.47 11.90 -8.46
C ASP A 148 -13.55 13.03 -7.41
N VAL A 149 -12.69 14.05 -7.55
CA VAL A 149 -12.76 15.26 -6.72
C VAL A 149 -14.07 16.02 -6.98
N GLU A 150 -14.47 16.15 -8.25
CA GLU A 150 -15.75 16.75 -8.62
C GLU A 150 -16.93 15.98 -8.01
N ALA A 151 -16.93 14.65 -8.14
CA ALA A 151 -17.97 13.80 -7.53
C ALA A 151 -18.09 13.98 -6.02
N ALA A 152 -16.96 14.15 -5.32
CA ALA A 152 -16.97 14.41 -3.88
C ALA A 152 -17.52 15.80 -3.56
N TYR A 153 -17.17 16.81 -4.36
CA TYR A 153 -17.64 18.18 -4.19
C TYR A 153 -19.15 18.32 -4.46
N GLU A 154 -19.63 17.76 -5.56
CA GLU A 154 -21.07 17.74 -5.90
C GLU A 154 -21.88 16.88 -4.93
N GLY A 155 -21.25 15.83 -4.41
CA GLY A 155 -21.91 14.86 -3.54
C GLY A 155 -22.10 15.31 -2.09
N ASP A 156 -21.37 16.33 -1.62
CA ASP A 156 -21.45 16.82 -0.24
C ASP A 156 -21.84 18.33 -0.22
N PRO A 157 -23.09 18.63 0.17
CA PRO A 157 -23.52 20.05 0.28
C PRO A 157 -22.71 20.88 1.28
N ALA A 158 -21.96 20.25 2.20
CA ALA A 158 -21.12 20.94 3.17
C ALA A 158 -19.72 21.25 2.63
N ALA A 159 -19.32 20.70 1.50
CA ALA A 159 -18.02 20.93 0.89
C ALA A 159 -17.90 22.38 0.39
N MET A 160 -16.86 23.08 0.85
CA MET A 160 -16.67 24.49 0.52
C MET A 160 -15.80 24.72 -0.73
N SER A 161 -14.95 23.76 -1.08
CA SER A 161 -14.06 23.88 -2.23
C SER A 161 -13.41 22.54 -2.63
N HIS A 162 -12.95 22.44 -3.89
CA HIS A 162 -12.13 21.31 -4.34
C HIS A 162 -10.83 21.19 -3.53
N GLY A 163 -10.27 22.31 -3.06
CA GLY A 163 -9.07 22.32 -2.23
C GLY A 163 -9.30 21.61 -0.89
N GLU A 164 -10.46 21.84 -0.27
CA GLU A 164 -10.87 21.14 0.94
C GLU A 164 -11.04 19.63 0.69
N ILE A 165 -11.72 19.25 -0.37
CA ILE A 165 -11.88 17.84 -0.78
C ILE A 165 -10.52 17.16 -0.92
N ILE A 166 -9.59 17.75 -1.68
CA ILE A 166 -8.26 17.15 -1.91
C ILE A 166 -7.47 17.03 -0.61
N SER A 167 -7.56 18.02 0.28
CA SER A 167 -6.75 18.09 1.50
C SER A 167 -7.30 17.28 2.66
N CYS A 168 -8.63 17.15 2.77
CA CYS A 168 -9.29 16.67 3.98
C CYS A 168 -10.06 15.35 3.80
N TYR A 169 -10.62 15.08 2.61
CA TYR A 169 -11.52 13.95 2.44
C TYR A 169 -10.75 12.62 2.32
N PRO A 170 -11.08 11.62 3.16
CA PRO A 170 -10.38 10.32 3.17
C PRO A 170 -10.44 9.59 1.83
N VAL A 171 -11.56 9.75 1.10
CA VAL A 171 -11.77 9.10 -0.19
C VAL A 171 -10.68 9.47 -1.20
N ILE A 172 -10.19 10.72 -1.20
CA ILE A 172 -9.16 11.15 -2.17
C ILE A 172 -7.85 10.38 -1.95
N LYS A 173 -7.49 10.10 -0.69
CA LYS A 173 -6.33 9.29 -0.37
C LYS A 173 -6.54 7.83 -0.78
N ALA A 174 -7.70 7.27 -0.46
CA ALA A 174 -8.04 5.88 -0.77
C ALA A 174 -8.10 5.64 -2.29
N ILE A 175 -8.85 6.48 -3.03
CA ILE A 175 -9.02 6.31 -4.48
C ILE A 175 -7.72 6.59 -5.25
N THR A 176 -6.87 7.51 -4.78
CA THR A 176 -5.57 7.76 -5.39
C THR A 176 -4.65 6.54 -5.28
N ASN A 177 -4.52 5.96 -4.07
CA ASN A 177 -3.74 4.75 -3.88
C ASN A 177 -4.28 3.59 -4.72
N TYR A 178 -5.60 3.39 -4.70
CA TYR A 178 -6.25 2.36 -5.51
C TYR A 178 -5.95 2.53 -7.00
N ARG A 179 -6.13 3.71 -7.59
CA ARG A 179 -5.91 3.91 -9.02
C ARG A 179 -4.47 3.66 -9.46
N ILE A 180 -3.49 4.02 -8.63
CA ILE A 180 -2.08 3.72 -8.86
C ILE A 180 -1.84 2.20 -8.73
N ALA A 181 -2.35 1.59 -7.67
CA ALA A 181 -2.22 0.17 -7.40
C ALA A 181 -2.89 -0.68 -8.50
N HIS A 182 -4.05 -0.26 -9.00
CA HIS A 182 -4.76 -0.92 -10.10
C HIS A 182 -3.93 -0.94 -11.38
N VAL A 183 -3.28 0.17 -11.75
CA VAL A 183 -2.35 0.21 -12.90
C VAL A 183 -1.21 -0.80 -12.71
N LEU A 184 -0.62 -0.88 -11.52
CA LEU A 184 0.44 -1.84 -11.25
C LEU A 184 -0.07 -3.29 -11.29
N HIS A 185 -1.29 -3.53 -10.80
CA HIS A 185 -1.95 -4.82 -10.89
C HIS A 185 -2.15 -5.23 -12.36
N GLU A 186 -2.70 -4.35 -13.20
CA GLU A 186 -2.86 -4.59 -14.65
C GLU A 186 -1.52 -4.85 -15.37
N LEU A 187 -0.43 -4.26 -14.88
CA LEU A 187 0.92 -4.52 -15.39
C LEU A 187 1.55 -5.81 -14.82
N GLY A 188 0.80 -6.58 -14.04
CA GLY A 188 1.22 -7.88 -13.51
C GLY A 188 2.24 -7.79 -12.37
N VAL A 189 2.25 -6.72 -11.61
CA VAL A 189 3.13 -6.58 -10.43
C VAL A 189 2.51 -7.33 -9.25
N PRO A 190 3.22 -8.34 -8.69
CA PRO A 190 2.71 -9.09 -7.55
C PRO A 190 2.89 -8.29 -6.25
N LEU A 191 2.04 -8.56 -5.25
CA LEU A 191 2.09 -8.08 -3.87
C LEU A 191 2.03 -6.55 -3.70
N ILE A 192 2.88 -5.79 -4.41
CA ILE A 192 3.01 -4.33 -4.26
C ILE A 192 1.66 -3.58 -4.40
N PRO A 193 0.78 -3.88 -5.39
CA PRO A 193 -0.52 -3.23 -5.48
C PRO A 193 -1.36 -3.41 -4.22
N ARG A 194 -1.39 -4.62 -3.64
CA ARG A 194 -2.13 -4.88 -2.41
C ARG A 194 -1.54 -4.13 -1.22
N MET A 195 -0.22 -4.12 -1.07
CA MET A 195 0.45 -3.34 -0.01
C MET A 195 0.10 -1.84 -0.10
N MET A 196 0.04 -1.27 -1.32
CA MET A 196 -0.32 0.15 -1.52
C MET A 196 -1.76 0.45 -1.13
N THR A 197 -2.71 -0.45 -1.40
CA THR A 197 -4.10 -0.26 -0.98
C THR A 197 -4.29 -0.46 0.53
N GLU A 198 -3.53 -1.38 1.16
CA GLU A 198 -3.53 -1.54 2.62
C GLU A 198 -2.99 -0.32 3.37
N LEU A 199 -2.03 0.42 2.81
CA LEU A 199 -1.61 1.70 3.38
C LEU A 199 -2.77 2.71 3.43
N ALA A 200 -3.57 2.78 2.36
CA ALA A 200 -4.75 3.63 2.34
C ALA A 200 -5.84 3.14 3.30
N HIS A 201 -6.07 1.82 3.36
CA HIS A 201 -7.01 1.21 4.31
C HIS A 201 -6.63 1.57 5.76
N SER A 202 -5.37 1.43 6.12
CA SER A 202 -4.87 1.79 7.46
C SER A 202 -5.03 3.29 7.77
N GLU A 203 -4.89 4.18 6.76
CA GLU A 203 -4.99 5.63 6.93
C GLU A 203 -6.45 6.11 6.97
N THR A 204 -7.37 5.45 6.27
CA THR A 204 -8.71 5.98 5.98
C THR A 204 -9.86 5.11 6.46
N GLY A 205 -9.61 3.85 6.78
CA GLY A 205 -10.66 2.85 7.04
C GLY A 205 -11.42 2.41 5.78
N ILE A 206 -10.92 2.72 4.57
CA ILE A 206 -11.51 2.36 3.28
C ILE A 206 -10.64 1.27 2.64
N ASP A 207 -11.17 0.06 2.55
CA ASP A 207 -10.51 -1.09 1.90
C ASP A 207 -10.98 -1.23 0.45
N ILE A 208 -10.07 -0.97 -0.50
CA ILE A 208 -10.33 -1.18 -1.93
C ILE A 208 -9.30 -2.18 -2.47
N ASN A 209 -9.77 -3.33 -2.93
CA ASN A 209 -8.88 -4.30 -3.55
C ASN A 209 -8.35 -3.74 -4.90
N PRO A 210 -7.04 -3.84 -5.20
CA PRO A 210 -6.47 -3.32 -6.44
C PRO A 210 -6.99 -3.99 -7.72
N GLU A 211 -7.55 -5.21 -7.62
CA GLU A 211 -8.15 -5.92 -8.77
C GLU A 211 -9.53 -5.37 -9.15
N ALA A 212 -10.24 -4.71 -8.22
CA ALA A 212 -11.55 -4.13 -8.52
C ALA A 212 -11.46 -3.16 -9.70
N THR A 213 -12.52 -3.08 -10.50
CA THR A 213 -12.65 -2.10 -11.58
C THR A 213 -13.58 -0.98 -11.16
N ILE A 214 -13.10 0.26 -11.12
CA ILE A 214 -13.88 1.44 -10.72
C ILE A 214 -13.82 2.50 -11.82
N GLY A 215 -14.99 2.90 -12.31
CA GLY A 215 -15.15 3.95 -13.31
C GLY A 215 -14.71 5.34 -12.82
N LYS A 216 -15.01 6.37 -13.59
CA LYS A 216 -14.73 7.78 -13.28
C LYS A 216 -15.87 8.40 -12.46
N HIS A 217 -15.60 9.57 -11.89
CA HIS A 217 -16.58 10.33 -11.09
C HIS A 217 -17.15 9.49 -9.94
N PHE A 218 -16.22 8.84 -9.22
CA PHE A 218 -16.51 7.95 -8.10
C PHE A 218 -16.17 8.64 -6.78
N THR A 219 -17.04 8.51 -5.79
CA THR A 219 -16.76 9.03 -4.45
C THR A 219 -17.31 8.14 -3.34
N ILE A 220 -16.73 8.27 -2.16
CA ILE A 220 -17.17 7.65 -0.90
C ILE A 220 -17.30 8.74 0.14
N ASP A 221 -18.50 8.90 0.68
CA ASP A 221 -18.78 9.85 1.73
C ASP A 221 -18.48 9.24 3.10
N HIS A 222 -17.75 9.97 3.97
CA HIS A 222 -17.15 9.51 5.24
C HIS A 222 -16.18 8.33 5.06
N GLY A 223 -16.66 7.18 4.66
CA GLY A 223 -15.91 6.05 4.14
C GLY A 223 -15.49 4.99 5.15
N THR A 224 -15.51 5.25 6.47
CA THR A 224 -15.11 4.26 7.47
C THR A 224 -15.85 2.94 7.31
N GLY A 225 -15.11 1.83 7.21
CA GLY A 225 -15.67 0.49 7.07
C GLY A 225 -16.22 0.15 5.68
N VAL A 226 -15.87 0.93 4.64
CA VAL A 226 -16.16 0.56 3.25
C VAL A 226 -15.20 -0.54 2.81
N VAL A 227 -15.73 -1.59 2.18
CA VAL A 227 -14.95 -2.69 1.61
C VAL A 227 -15.38 -2.91 0.16
N ILE A 228 -14.42 -2.86 -0.77
CA ILE A 228 -14.61 -3.14 -2.19
C ILE A 228 -13.70 -4.32 -2.57
N GLY A 229 -14.32 -5.50 -2.80
CA GLY A 229 -13.61 -6.75 -3.10
C GLY A 229 -13.09 -6.84 -4.53
N ALA A 230 -12.18 -7.77 -4.77
CA ALA A 230 -11.45 -7.98 -6.02
C ALA A 230 -12.34 -8.09 -7.28
N THR A 231 -13.45 -8.78 -7.18
CA THR A 231 -14.34 -9.06 -8.32
C THR A 231 -15.36 -7.95 -8.60
N CYS A 232 -15.28 -6.82 -7.89
CA CYS A 232 -16.23 -5.73 -8.06
C CYS A 232 -15.99 -4.97 -9.35
N ILE A 233 -17.08 -4.71 -10.07
CA ILE A 233 -17.12 -3.82 -11.23
C ILE A 233 -18.09 -2.69 -10.92
N ILE A 234 -17.55 -1.49 -10.74
CA ILE A 234 -18.28 -0.27 -10.40
C ILE A 234 -18.21 0.66 -11.62
N GLY A 235 -19.37 1.09 -12.11
CA GLY A 235 -19.47 2.01 -13.25
C GLY A 235 -19.10 3.45 -12.90
N ASP A 236 -19.39 4.36 -13.83
CA ASP A 236 -19.22 5.79 -13.66
C ASP A 236 -20.32 6.40 -12.74
N ASN A 237 -20.01 7.54 -12.11
CA ASN A 237 -20.96 8.34 -11.32
C ASN A 237 -21.56 7.60 -10.11
N VAL A 238 -20.77 6.78 -9.43
CA VAL A 238 -21.22 6.03 -8.24
C VAL A 238 -20.76 6.74 -6.98
N LYS A 239 -21.66 6.94 -6.03
CA LYS A 239 -21.39 7.41 -4.67
C LYS A 239 -21.70 6.29 -3.67
N LEU A 240 -20.75 6.01 -2.79
CA LEU A 240 -20.92 5.10 -1.65
C LEU A 240 -20.91 5.89 -0.33
N TYR A 241 -21.38 5.23 0.73
CA TYR A 241 -21.36 5.75 2.10
C TYR A 241 -20.58 4.81 3.01
N GLN A 242 -20.27 5.27 4.21
CA GLN A 242 -19.59 4.47 5.23
C GLN A 242 -20.30 3.12 5.47
N GLY A 243 -19.51 2.10 5.80
CA GLY A 243 -20.01 0.76 6.13
C GLY A 243 -20.52 -0.07 4.95
N VAL A 244 -20.44 0.43 3.70
CA VAL A 244 -20.85 -0.33 2.52
C VAL A 244 -19.82 -1.41 2.22
N THR A 245 -20.30 -2.65 2.05
CA THR A 245 -19.46 -3.78 1.60
C THR A 245 -19.93 -4.26 0.24
N LEU A 246 -19.03 -4.20 -0.75
CA LEU A 246 -19.21 -4.77 -2.08
C LEU A 246 -18.24 -5.95 -2.23
N GLY A 247 -18.77 -7.15 -2.50
CA GLY A 247 -17.95 -8.35 -2.61
C GLY A 247 -18.81 -9.60 -2.75
N ALA A 248 -18.16 -10.76 -2.84
CA ALA A 248 -18.83 -12.05 -2.88
C ALA A 248 -19.50 -12.36 -1.53
N LYS A 249 -20.75 -12.84 -1.57
CA LYS A 249 -21.48 -13.28 -0.36
C LYS A 249 -20.91 -14.56 0.26
N SER A 250 -20.26 -15.37 -0.55
CA SER A 250 -19.58 -16.61 -0.13
C SER A 250 -18.47 -16.95 -1.11
N PHE A 251 -17.41 -17.55 -0.61
CA PHE A 251 -16.35 -18.10 -1.45
C PHE A 251 -16.51 -19.64 -1.46
N PRO A 252 -16.25 -20.33 -2.59
CA PRO A 252 -16.08 -21.78 -2.58
C PRO A 252 -14.99 -22.15 -1.57
N LEU A 253 -15.23 -23.18 -0.76
CA LEU A 253 -14.28 -23.65 0.25
C LEU A 253 -13.08 -24.39 -0.38
N ASP A 254 -13.14 -24.66 -1.67
CA ASP A 254 -12.07 -25.35 -2.41
C ASP A 254 -11.05 -24.31 -2.91
N LYS A 255 -9.88 -24.34 -2.27
CA LYS A 255 -8.65 -23.69 -2.75
C LYS A 255 -7.75 -24.70 -3.41
#